data_bac0744cd977ffd9a647c551771f8fa3
#
_entry.id   bac0744cd977ffd9a647c551771f8fa3
#
_cell.length_a   1.000
_cell.length_b   1.000
_cell.length_c   1.000
_cell.angle_alpha   90.00
_cell.angle_beta   90.00
_cell.angle_gamma   90.00
#
_symmetry.space_group_name_H-M   'P 1'
#
loop_
_entity.id
_entity.type
_entity.pdbx_description
1 polymer ?
#
loop_
_entity_poly.entity_id
_entity_poly.type
_entity_poly.pdbx_seq_one_letter_code
_entity_poly.pdbx_strand_id
1 'polypeptide(L)'
;MADLVRETGINRGSIYAAFTDKRGLFLKALDHYDRIYRAGYLDRIDPSLSPAEAILKVFEDAARPAGDRPGGCLLVNTALELSPHDPEIAAFVDERLRAVEDFFRDRIRDGRDSGAMPPRVKPRSSAQALLSLFLGLRVLTRSSGRPAATDAILEQVRAMLR
;
A
#
# COMPACT_ATOMS: atom_id res chain seq x y z
N MET A 1 -16.87 -18.78 -7.21
CA MET A 1 -17.32 -18.54 -8.61
C MET A 1 -18.80 -18.18 -8.68
N ALA A 2 -19.72 -18.86 -7.98
CA ALA A 2 -21.13 -18.47 -7.97
C ALA A 2 -21.35 -17.01 -7.55
N ASP A 3 -20.66 -16.57 -6.51
CA ASP A 3 -20.74 -15.19 -6.03
C ASP A 3 -20.21 -14.18 -7.05
N LEU A 4 -19.12 -14.49 -7.76
CA LEU A 4 -18.62 -13.64 -8.83
C LEU A 4 -19.62 -13.49 -9.97
N VAL A 5 -20.25 -14.59 -10.40
CA VAL A 5 -21.31 -14.56 -11.43
C VAL A 5 -22.48 -13.70 -10.95
N ARG A 6 -22.90 -13.86 -9.71
CA ARG A 6 -24.01 -13.10 -9.13
C ARG A 6 -23.68 -11.60 -9.07
N GLU A 7 -22.50 -11.22 -8.59
CA GLU A 7 -22.10 -9.82 -8.39
C GLU A 7 -21.76 -9.09 -9.71
N THR A 8 -21.19 -9.82 -10.70
CA THR A 8 -20.76 -9.22 -11.96
C THR A 8 -21.79 -9.36 -13.09
N GLY A 9 -22.75 -10.28 -12.99
CA GLY A 9 -23.67 -10.65 -14.07
C GLY A 9 -22.99 -11.40 -15.23
N ILE A 10 -21.68 -11.68 -15.14
CA ILE A 10 -20.91 -12.35 -16.20
C ILE A 10 -21.01 -13.85 -16.00
N ASN A 11 -21.38 -14.60 -17.05
CA ASN A 11 -21.46 -16.03 -16.94
C ASN A 11 -20.09 -16.69 -16.73
N ARG A 12 -20.10 -17.88 -16.10
CA ARG A 12 -18.90 -18.62 -15.73
C ARG A 12 -18.00 -18.94 -16.94
N GLY A 13 -18.59 -19.28 -18.09
CA GLY A 13 -17.83 -19.60 -19.31
C GLY A 13 -17.01 -18.40 -19.80
N SER A 14 -17.62 -17.20 -19.83
CA SER A 14 -16.94 -15.98 -20.22
C SER A 14 -15.80 -15.60 -19.25
N ILE A 15 -16.00 -15.83 -17.93
CA ILE A 15 -14.93 -15.60 -16.94
C ILE A 15 -13.74 -16.52 -17.21
N TYR A 16 -13.96 -17.81 -17.41
CA TYR A 16 -12.88 -18.76 -17.68
C TYR A 16 -12.21 -18.53 -19.05
N ALA A 17 -12.97 -18.12 -20.06
CA ALA A 17 -12.41 -17.76 -21.36
C ALA A 17 -11.48 -16.55 -21.28
N ALA A 18 -11.80 -15.58 -20.42
CA ALA A 18 -10.99 -14.37 -20.24
C ALA A 18 -9.77 -14.55 -19.31
N PHE A 19 -9.90 -15.40 -18.27
CA PHE A 19 -8.92 -15.46 -17.17
C PHE A 19 -8.33 -16.86 -16.94
N THR A 20 -8.62 -17.83 -17.80
CA THR A 20 -8.18 -19.23 -17.72
C THR A 20 -8.75 -19.96 -16.49
N ASP A 21 -8.54 -19.43 -15.29
CA ASP A 21 -9.00 -20.01 -14.03
C ASP A 21 -9.23 -18.92 -12.95
N LYS A 22 -9.63 -19.34 -11.75
CA LYS A 22 -9.87 -18.44 -10.61
C LYS A 22 -8.60 -17.73 -10.16
N ARG A 23 -7.44 -18.40 -10.27
CA ARG A 23 -6.15 -17.84 -9.90
C ARG A 23 -5.73 -16.74 -10.88
N GLY A 24 -5.86 -16.98 -12.17
CA GLY A 24 -5.58 -15.97 -13.21
C GLY A 24 -6.46 -14.73 -13.08
N LEU A 25 -7.76 -14.90 -12.77
CA LEU A 25 -8.65 -13.80 -12.45
C LEU A 25 -8.16 -13.02 -11.21
N PHE A 26 -7.75 -13.73 -10.15
CA PHE A 26 -7.26 -13.09 -8.93
C PHE A 26 -6.00 -12.26 -9.18
N LEU A 27 -5.00 -12.78 -9.90
CA LEU A 27 -3.78 -12.05 -10.25
C LEU A 27 -4.08 -10.80 -11.07
N LYS A 28 -5.02 -10.88 -12.03
CA LYS A 28 -5.45 -9.70 -12.80
C LYS A 28 -6.19 -8.67 -11.95
N ALA A 29 -7.03 -9.12 -11.03
CA ALA A 29 -7.72 -8.23 -10.09
C ALA A 29 -6.73 -7.55 -9.13
N LEU A 30 -5.72 -8.28 -8.65
CA LEU A 30 -4.68 -7.78 -7.79
C LEU A 30 -3.80 -6.73 -8.51
N ASP A 31 -3.41 -7.00 -9.76
CA ASP A 31 -2.67 -6.05 -10.60
C ASP A 31 -3.50 -4.78 -10.88
N HIS A 32 -4.79 -4.94 -11.20
CA HIS A 32 -5.68 -3.80 -11.39
C HIS A 32 -5.84 -2.95 -10.12
N TYR A 33 -6.03 -3.61 -8.97
CA TYR A 33 -6.05 -2.94 -7.67
C TYR A 33 -4.77 -2.15 -7.41
N ASP A 34 -3.61 -2.76 -7.65
CA ASP A 34 -2.32 -2.13 -7.43
C ASP A 34 -2.14 -0.88 -8.31
N ARG A 35 -2.46 -0.97 -9.59
CA ARG A 35 -2.36 0.17 -10.51
C ARG A 35 -3.23 1.37 -10.08
N ILE A 36 -4.43 1.12 -9.56
CA ILE A 36 -5.35 2.20 -9.16
C ILE A 36 -5.00 2.74 -7.78
N TYR A 37 -4.83 1.87 -6.81
CA TYR A 37 -4.79 2.25 -5.38
C TYR A 37 -3.39 2.45 -4.82
N ARG A 38 -2.36 1.95 -5.47
CA ARG A 38 -0.97 2.20 -5.09
C ARG A 38 -0.24 3.05 -6.13
N ALA A 39 0.07 2.49 -7.29
CA ALA A 39 0.86 3.19 -8.30
C ALA A 39 0.18 4.51 -8.71
N GLY A 40 -1.06 4.44 -9.15
CA GLY A 40 -1.80 5.64 -9.56
C GLY A 40 -2.08 6.62 -8.42
N TYR A 41 -2.00 6.21 -7.14
CA TYR A 41 -2.05 7.11 -6.00
C TYR A 41 -0.70 7.80 -5.78
N LEU A 42 0.39 7.06 -5.75
CA LEU A 42 1.73 7.62 -5.54
C LEU A 42 2.14 8.59 -6.66
N ASP A 43 1.75 8.28 -7.90
CA ASP A 43 1.99 9.14 -9.07
C ASP A 43 1.21 10.47 -9.01
N ARG A 44 0.10 10.52 -8.28
CA ARG A 44 -0.73 11.74 -8.12
C ARG A 44 -0.44 12.53 -6.85
N ILE A 45 0.55 12.16 -6.07
CA ILE A 45 0.99 12.98 -4.94
C ILE A 45 1.49 14.32 -5.49
N ASP A 46 0.98 15.40 -4.91
CA ASP A 46 1.29 16.76 -5.34
C ASP A 46 2.82 16.98 -5.36
N PRO A 47 3.41 17.26 -6.51
CA PRO A 47 4.84 17.46 -6.65
C PRO A 47 5.36 18.74 -5.96
N SER A 48 4.46 19.64 -5.55
CA SER A 48 4.83 20.85 -4.79
C SER A 48 5.08 20.59 -3.31
N LEU A 49 4.64 19.43 -2.79
CA LEU A 49 4.89 19.05 -1.40
C LEU A 49 6.38 18.83 -1.15
N SER A 50 6.85 19.30 0.00
CA SER A 50 8.18 18.89 0.46
C SER A 50 8.28 17.37 0.62
N PRO A 51 9.49 16.79 0.56
CA PRO A 51 9.68 15.35 0.71
C PRO A 51 9.03 14.77 1.97
N ALA A 52 9.08 15.49 3.10
CA ALA A 52 8.45 15.07 4.35
C ALA A 52 6.92 15.12 4.27
N GLU A 53 6.36 16.17 3.69
CA GLU A 53 4.91 16.31 3.50
C GLU A 53 4.36 15.23 2.56
N ALA A 54 5.08 14.90 1.48
CA ALA A 54 4.70 13.83 0.57
C ALA A 54 4.62 12.46 1.28
N ILE A 55 5.60 12.14 2.15
CA ILE A 55 5.57 10.93 2.98
C ILE A 55 4.38 10.98 3.96
N LEU A 56 4.21 12.07 4.69
CA LEU A 56 3.12 12.24 5.65
C LEU A 56 1.75 12.11 4.98
N LYS A 57 1.58 12.67 3.79
CA LYS A 57 0.36 12.58 3.01
C LYS A 57 -0.05 11.13 2.74
N VAL A 58 0.90 10.24 2.43
CA VAL A 58 0.63 8.80 2.25
C VAL A 58 0.05 8.18 3.52
N PHE A 59 0.61 8.52 4.68
CA PHE A 59 0.13 8.00 5.97
C PHE A 59 -1.23 8.60 6.35
N GLU A 60 -1.43 9.90 6.18
CA GLU A 60 -2.67 10.58 6.50
C GLU A 60 -3.84 10.06 5.65
N ASP A 61 -3.61 9.86 4.35
CA ASP A 61 -4.63 9.30 3.46
C ASP A 61 -4.91 7.82 3.79
N ALA A 62 -3.89 7.06 4.17
CA ALA A 62 -4.05 5.67 4.61
C ALA A 62 -4.79 5.54 5.94
N ALA A 63 -4.71 6.57 6.79
CA ALA A 63 -5.39 6.65 8.09
C ALA A 63 -6.88 7.03 7.96
N ARG A 64 -7.30 7.62 6.84
CA ARG A 64 -8.69 8.03 6.66
C ARG A 64 -9.64 6.84 6.69
N PRO A 65 -10.82 7.00 7.29
CA PRO A 65 -11.86 5.99 7.23
C PRO A 65 -12.19 5.64 5.77
N ALA A 66 -12.35 4.36 5.50
CA ALA A 66 -12.62 3.87 4.14
C ALA A 66 -14.05 4.20 3.64
N GLY A 67 -14.90 4.82 4.48
CA GLY A 67 -16.33 5.01 4.22
C GLY A 67 -17.02 3.65 4.09
N ASP A 68 -17.85 3.48 3.07
CA ASP A 68 -18.56 2.22 2.80
C ASP A 68 -17.66 1.12 2.20
N ARG A 69 -16.38 1.38 1.99
CA ARG A 69 -15.44 0.39 1.43
C ARG A 69 -14.80 -0.42 2.55
N PRO A 70 -14.47 -1.70 2.32
CA PRO A 70 -13.65 -2.46 3.25
C PRO A 70 -12.33 -1.74 3.49
N GLY A 71 -12.03 -1.37 4.74
CA GLY A 71 -10.74 -0.80 5.12
C GLY A 71 -9.59 -1.77 4.85
N GLY A 72 -8.35 -1.30 5.07
CA GLY A 72 -7.16 -2.11 4.91
C GLY A 72 -6.53 -2.04 3.52
N CYS A 73 -5.79 -3.08 3.16
CA CYS A 73 -5.06 -3.17 1.90
C CYS A 73 -5.12 -4.59 1.35
N LEU A 74 -5.56 -4.74 0.11
CA LEU A 74 -5.63 -6.06 -0.54
C LEU A 74 -4.24 -6.71 -0.64
N LEU A 75 -3.19 -5.96 -0.91
CA LEU A 75 -1.81 -6.48 -0.96
C LEU A 75 -1.36 -7.02 0.41
N VAL A 76 -1.68 -6.33 1.51
CA VAL A 76 -1.35 -6.80 2.87
C VAL A 76 -2.09 -8.09 3.18
N ASN A 77 -3.38 -8.17 2.87
CA ASN A 77 -4.15 -9.41 3.07
C ASN A 77 -3.59 -10.56 2.22
N THR A 78 -3.25 -10.28 0.95
CA THR A 78 -2.64 -11.27 0.06
C THR A 78 -1.28 -11.74 0.58
N ALA A 79 -0.47 -10.82 1.13
CA ALA A 79 0.81 -11.17 1.75
C ALA A 79 0.65 -12.18 2.90
N LEU A 80 -0.38 -12.01 3.72
CA LEU A 80 -0.63 -12.86 4.89
C LEU A 80 -1.28 -14.20 4.54
N GLU A 81 -2.24 -14.18 3.59
CA GLU A 81 -3.09 -15.34 3.34
C GLU A 81 -2.58 -16.23 2.20
N LEU A 82 -1.97 -15.66 1.16
CA LEU A 82 -1.64 -16.40 -0.05
C LEU A 82 -0.15 -16.48 -0.34
N SER A 83 0.65 -15.47 -0.03
CA SER A 83 2.09 -15.50 -0.29
C SER A 83 2.83 -16.67 0.37
N PRO A 84 2.46 -17.16 1.56
CA PRO A 84 3.10 -18.34 2.14
C PRO A 84 2.90 -19.64 1.35
N HIS A 85 1.89 -19.67 0.46
CA HIS A 85 1.45 -20.87 -0.26
C HIS A 85 1.64 -20.78 -1.78
N ASP A 86 1.99 -19.60 -2.30
CA ASP A 86 2.13 -19.36 -3.74
C ASP A 86 3.33 -18.44 -4.03
N PRO A 87 4.45 -18.99 -4.55
CA PRO A 87 5.67 -18.21 -4.81
C PRO A 87 5.48 -17.08 -5.84
N GLU A 88 4.59 -17.23 -6.82
CA GLU A 88 4.32 -16.17 -7.81
C GLU A 88 3.56 -15.01 -7.18
N ILE A 89 2.57 -15.32 -6.33
CA ILE A 89 1.87 -14.31 -5.54
C ILE A 89 2.83 -13.63 -4.57
N ALA A 90 3.71 -14.37 -3.92
CA ALA A 90 4.74 -13.83 -3.04
C ALA A 90 5.65 -12.85 -3.77
N ALA A 91 6.16 -13.21 -4.94
CA ALA A 91 7.01 -12.36 -5.77
C ALA A 91 6.25 -11.10 -6.24
N PHE A 92 5.00 -11.26 -6.65
CA PHE A 92 4.14 -10.14 -7.03
C PHE A 92 3.96 -9.13 -5.89
N VAL A 93 3.62 -9.61 -4.70
CA VAL A 93 3.41 -8.76 -3.52
C VAL A 93 4.70 -8.07 -3.10
N ASP A 94 5.81 -8.80 -3.04
CA ASP A 94 7.12 -8.27 -2.67
C ASP A 94 7.57 -7.12 -3.59
N GLU A 95 7.41 -7.29 -4.90
CA GLU A 95 7.71 -6.23 -5.87
C GLU A 95 6.90 -4.94 -5.60
N ARG A 96 5.61 -5.07 -5.25
CA ARG A 96 4.75 -3.90 -4.97
C ARG A 96 5.07 -3.25 -3.63
N LEU A 97 5.41 -4.03 -2.62
CA LEU A 97 5.87 -3.49 -1.34
C LEU A 97 7.21 -2.78 -1.47
N ARG A 98 8.14 -3.33 -2.28
CA ARG A 98 9.39 -2.63 -2.62
C ARG A 98 9.14 -1.30 -3.31
N ALA A 99 8.18 -1.20 -4.20
CA ALA A 99 7.86 0.07 -4.85
C ALA A 99 7.38 1.15 -3.85
N VAL A 100 6.68 0.77 -2.79
CA VAL A 100 6.33 1.70 -1.69
C VAL A 100 7.56 2.07 -0.88
N GLU A 101 8.43 1.11 -0.55
CA GLU A 101 9.72 1.37 0.13
C GLU A 101 10.59 2.33 -0.69
N ASP A 102 10.68 2.09 -2.00
CA ASP A 102 11.45 2.91 -2.92
C ASP A 102 10.93 4.36 -2.97
N PHE A 103 9.60 4.55 -2.99
CA PHE A 103 9.01 5.87 -2.88
C PHE A 103 9.47 6.59 -1.60
N PHE A 104 9.39 5.94 -0.45
CA PHE A 104 9.85 6.56 0.81
C PHE A 104 11.35 6.84 0.78
N ARG A 105 12.15 5.91 0.28
CA ARG A 105 13.60 6.08 0.18
C ARG A 105 13.97 7.27 -0.71
N ASP A 106 13.31 7.41 -1.85
CA ASP A 106 13.60 8.46 -2.82
C ASP A 106 13.17 9.83 -2.28
N ARG A 107 12.00 9.93 -1.61
CA ARG A 107 11.61 11.17 -0.91
C ARG A 107 12.59 11.55 0.20
N ILE A 108 13.08 10.59 0.98
CA ILE A 108 14.09 10.87 2.01
C ILE A 108 15.40 11.34 1.38
N ARG A 109 15.83 10.75 0.27
CA ARG A 109 17.02 11.17 -0.46
C ARG A 109 16.87 12.62 -0.92
N ASP A 110 15.77 12.93 -1.61
CA ASP A 110 15.48 14.29 -2.08
C ASP A 110 15.49 15.31 -0.92
N GLY A 111 14.89 14.93 0.23
CA GLY A 111 14.87 15.77 1.43
C GLY A 111 16.25 16.01 2.03
N ARG A 112 17.13 15.02 1.96
CA ARG A 112 18.52 15.16 2.42
C ARG A 112 19.36 16.01 1.46
N ASP A 113 19.20 15.76 0.17
CA ASP A 113 19.97 16.45 -0.88
C ASP A 113 19.61 17.94 -0.94
N SER A 114 18.35 18.28 -0.64
CA SER A 114 17.88 19.67 -0.51
C SER A 114 18.16 20.31 0.86
N GLY A 115 18.66 19.56 1.85
CA GLY A 115 18.84 20.03 3.23
C GLY A 115 17.55 20.14 4.05
N ALA A 116 16.41 19.72 3.51
CA ALA A 116 15.11 19.72 4.19
C ALA A 116 14.98 18.60 5.24
N MET A 117 15.83 17.58 5.18
CA MET A 117 15.92 16.52 6.19
C MET A 117 17.33 16.41 6.77
N PRO A 118 17.46 16.15 8.08
CA PRO A 118 18.77 16.09 8.73
C PRO A 118 19.53 14.81 8.34
N PRO A 119 20.88 14.83 8.40
CA PRO A 119 21.74 13.68 8.03
C PRO A 119 21.48 12.39 8.79
N ARG A 120 20.86 12.47 9.98
CA ARG A 120 20.50 11.29 10.78
C ARG A 120 19.39 10.44 10.15
N VAL A 121 18.54 11.02 9.28
CA VAL A 121 17.49 10.30 8.55
C VAL A 121 18.14 9.53 7.40
N LYS A 122 18.42 8.26 7.63
CA LYS A 122 19.11 7.40 6.65
C LYS A 122 18.10 6.84 5.62
N PRO A 123 18.25 7.10 4.31
CA PRO A 123 17.23 6.74 3.31
C PRO A 123 16.78 5.29 3.37
N ARG A 124 17.70 4.33 3.42
CA ARG A 124 17.37 2.90 3.39
C ARG A 124 16.65 2.45 4.66
N SER A 125 17.27 2.62 5.82
CA SER A 125 16.70 2.12 7.07
C SER A 125 15.43 2.86 7.48
N SER A 126 15.35 4.17 7.20
CA SER A 126 14.13 4.94 7.47
C SER A 126 12.99 4.53 6.53
N ALA A 127 13.26 4.26 5.24
CA ALA A 127 12.23 3.77 4.32
C ALA A 127 11.68 2.40 4.75
N GLN A 128 12.54 1.49 5.20
CA GLN A 128 12.13 0.17 5.73
C GLN A 128 11.25 0.31 6.99
N ALA A 129 11.63 1.19 7.90
CA ALA A 129 10.82 1.47 9.09
C ALA A 129 9.48 2.13 8.73
N LEU A 130 9.47 3.08 7.78
CA LEU A 130 8.23 3.69 7.28
C LEU A 130 7.33 2.67 6.60
N LEU A 131 7.87 1.77 5.77
CA LEU A 131 7.08 0.68 5.20
C LEU A 131 6.44 -0.18 6.30
N SER A 132 7.19 -0.56 7.32
CA SER A 132 6.67 -1.36 8.43
C SER A 132 5.53 -0.65 9.18
N LEU A 133 5.69 0.65 9.49
CA LEU A 133 4.64 1.48 10.10
C LEU A 133 3.41 1.61 9.18
N PHE A 134 3.62 1.77 7.88
CA PHE A 134 2.55 1.85 6.88
C PHE A 134 1.74 0.56 6.83
N LEU A 135 2.40 -0.60 6.79
CA LEU A 135 1.73 -1.90 6.79
C LEU A 135 0.94 -2.11 8.10
N GLY A 136 1.52 -1.75 9.24
CA GLY A 136 0.82 -1.76 10.54
C GLY A 136 -0.42 -0.87 10.54
N LEU A 137 -0.32 0.34 10.00
CA LEU A 137 -1.44 1.26 9.85
C LEU A 137 -2.56 0.64 8.98
N ARG A 138 -2.22 -0.01 7.86
CA ARG A 138 -3.20 -0.66 6.97
C ARG A 138 -3.91 -1.84 7.64
N VAL A 139 -3.25 -2.54 8.56
CA VAL A 139 -3.88 -3.59 9.37
C VAL A 139 -4.83 -2.97 10.40
N LEU A 140 -4.39 -1.94 11.11
CA LEU A 140 -5.21 -1.27 12.14
C LEU A 140 -6.47 -0.62 11.54
N THR A 141 -6.38 0.01 10.39
CA THR A 141 -7.54 0.63 9.72
C THR A 141 -8.56 -0.40 9.22
N ARG A 142 -8.17 -1.67 9.09
CA ARG A 142 -9.09 -2.76 8.74
C ARG A 142 -9.82 -3.34 9.96
N SER A 143 -9.09 -3.51 11.08
CA SER A 143 -9.57 -4.36 12.17
C SER A 143 -10.54 -3.67 13.13
N SER A 144 -10.35 -2.40 13.48
CA SER A 144 -11.15 -1.81 14.56
C SER A 144 -11.16 -0.29 14.64
N GLY A 145 -10.51 0.38 13.71
CA GLY A 145 -10.35 1.84 13.82
C GLY A 145 -9.86 2.23 15.22
N ARG A 146 -8.59 1.98 15.53
CA ARG A 146 -7.96 2.42 16.79
C ARG A 146 -7.39 3.84 16.59
N PRO A 147 -8.17 4.90 16.80
CA PRO A 147 -7.71 6.28 16.51
C PRO A 147 -6.41 6.62 17.23
N ALA A 148 -6.31 6.30 18.52
CA ALA A 148 -5.10 6.57 19.30
C ALA A 148 -3.85 5.87 18.77
N ALA A 149 -3.95 4.65 18.23
CA ALA A 149 -2.82 3.96 17.64
C ALA A 149 -2.47 4.55 16.26
N THR A 150 -3.46 5.00 15.50
CA THR A 150 -3.27 5.71 14.25
C THR A 150 -2.53 7.04 14.46
N ASP A 151 -2.98 7.83 15.44
CA ASP A 151 -2.36 9.11 15.80
C ASP A 151 -0.91 8.89 16.25
N ALA A 152 -0.64 7.88 17.09
CA ALA A 152 0.70 7.53 17.53
C ALA A 152 1.62 7.17 16.33
N ILE A 153 1.12 6.44 15.33
CA ILE A 153 1.90 6.15 14.11
C ILE A 153 2.23 7.45 13.37
N LEU A 154 1.27 8.35 13.18
CA LEU A 154 1.48 9.63 12.50
C LEU A 154 2.50 10.50 13.25
N GLU A 155 2.45 10.53 14.57
CA GLU A 155 3.43 11.22 15.40
C GLU A 155 4.85 10.64 15.23
N GLN A 156 4.98 9.31 15.24
CA GLN A 156 6.26 8.64 15.02
C GLN A 156 6.81 8.92 13.62
N VAL A 157 5.99 8.90 12.59
CA VAL A 157 6.41 9.27 11.23
C VAL A 157 6.94 10.70 11.20
N ARG A 158 6.23 11.66 11.82
CA ARG A 158 6.70 13.06 11.91
C ARG A 158 8.04 13.16 12.65
N ALA A 159 8.19 12.43 13.74
CA ALA A 159 9.43 12.43 14.52
C ALA A 159 10.63 11.84 13.77
N MET A 160 10.40 10.80 12.96
CA MET A 160 11.43 10.16 12.15
C MET A 160 11.96 11.06 11.03
N LEU A 161 11.14 11.97 10.49
CA LEU A 161 11.48 12.83 9.35
C LEU A 161 12.11 14.18 9.75
N ARG A 162 12.14 14.51 11.04
CA ARG A 162 12.73 15.74 11.62
C ARG A 162 14.21 15.52 12.05
#